data_a09b3aedbc553c69110f92cad931a878
#
_entry.id   a09b3aedbc553c69110f92cad931a878
#
_cell.length_a   1.000
_cell.length_b   1.000
_cell.length_c   1.000
_cell.angle_alpha   90.00
_cell.angle_beta   90.00
_cell.angle_gamma   90.00
#
_symmetry.space_group_name_H-M   'P 1'
#
loop_
_entity.id
_entity.type
_entity.pdbx_description
1 polymer ?
#
loop_
_entity_poly.entity_id
_entity_poly.type
_entity_poly.pdbx_seq_one_letter_code
_entity_poly.pdbx_strand_id
1 'polypeptide(L)'
;MNSLDANIRNTKSKGDVRSLRSAGNIPGIIYGGPDQNQKVTVLKKTLKSLIDKGSFLSNIITLNLDGKPQNVLPREITYNVISDEPTHIDFLRVVPGVKIRIEVPVVFINHETSPGLKRGGVLNIVRRKIELKCPSEKIPSAITIDLDGVDIGESFKISSVKLEEGVTPTIIGRDFVIATLAAPTVMKEPEKPAEAEAEAAEDGKEAAPAAEGDKKDGDEKKASEEKK
;
A
#
# COMPACT_ATOMS: atom_id res chain seq x y z
N MET A 1 8.12 -20.88 13.80
CA MET A 1 7.22 -21.20 12.67
C MET A 1 5.84 -20.68 13.04
N ASN A 2 5.18 -19.97 12.13
CA ASN A 2 3.84 -19.45 12.38
C ASN A 2 2.85 -20.56 12.02
N SER A 3 2.13 -21.10 13.01
CA SER A 3 1.07 -22.07 12.81
C SER A 3 -0.29 -21.40 12.94
N LEU A 4 -1.25 -21.81 12.14
CA LEU A 4 -2.60 -21.28 12.13
C LEU A 4 -3.59 -22.46 12.00
N ASP A 5 -4.55 -22.51 12.88
CA ASP A 5 -5.58 -23.53 12.84
C ASP A 5 -6.72 -23.11 11.91
N ALA A 6 -7.14 -24.02 11.06
CA ALA A 6 -8.22 -23.79 10.10
C ALA A 6 -9.11 -25.02 9.98
N ASN A 7 -10.39 -24.76 9.83
CA ASN A 7 -11.42 -25.80 9.65
C ASN A 7 -11.91 -25.80 8.20
N ILE A 8 -12.14 -26.96 7.64
CA ILE A 8 -12.74 -27.11 6.32
C ILE A 8 -14.21 -26.70 6.41
N ARG A 9 -14.67 -25.88 5.43
CA ARG A 9 -16.05 -25.43 5.38
C ARG A 9 -16.78 -25.90 4.12
N ASN A 10 -18.04 -26.25 4.27
CA ASN A 10 -18.93 -26.63 3.18
C ASN A 10 -20.09 -25.62 3.00
N THR A 11 -19.79 -24.33 3.15
CA THR A 11 -20.79 -23.27 2.99
C THR A 11 -21.20 -23.11 1.53
N LYS A 12 -22.51 -23.08 1.27
CA LYS A 12 -23.11 -22.92 -0.06
C LYS A 12 -23.78 -21.58 -0.26
N SER A 13 -24.22 -20.91 0.81
CA SER A 13 -24.99 -19.68 0.73
C SER A 13 -24.21 -18.45 1.19
N LYS A 14 -24.64 -17.25 0.70
CA LYS A 14 -24.09 -15.97 1.15
C LYS A 14 -24.43 -15.69 2.62
N GLY A 15 -25.58 -16.18 3.09
CA GLY A 15 -26.01 -16.05 4.49
C GLY A 15 -25.07 -16.76 5.45
N ASP A 16 -24.65 -17.99 5.12
CA ASP A 16 -23.72 -18.75 5.95
C ASP A 16 -22.38 -18.03 6.12
N VAL A 17 -21.85 -17.45 5.01
CA VAL A 17 -20.61 -16.68 5.04
C VAL A 17 -20.72 -15.43 5.92
N ARG A 18 -21.91 -14.77 5.91
CA ARG A 18 -22.16 -13.61 6.77
C ARG A 18 -22.19 -14.02 8.24
N SER A 19 -22.89 -15.12 8.56
CA SER A 19 -22.96 -15.66 9.93
C SER A 19 -21.59 -16.07 10.46
N LEU A 20 -20.72 -16.66 9.61
CA LEU A 20 -19.34 -16.98 9.99
C LEU A 20 -18.54 -15.73 10.38
N ARG A 21 -18.66 -14.65 9.59
CA ARG A 21 -17.97 -13.40 9.91
C ARG A 21 -18.50 -12.76 11.19
N SER A 22 -19.81 -12.82 11.44
CA SER A 22 -20.42 -12.35 12.69
C SER A 22 -19.97 -13.18 13.89
N ALA A 23 -19.71 -14.47 13.70
CA ALA A 23 -19.15 -15.35 14.74
C ALA A 23 -17.66 -15.17 14.99
N GLY A 24 -17.01 -14.20 14.31
CA GLY A 24 -15.58 -13.93 14.47
C GLY A 24 -14.66 -14.86 13.69
N ASN A 25 -15.18 -15.52 12.67
CA ASN A 25 -14.43 -16.39 11.78
C ASN A 25 -14.27 -15.75 10.40
N ILE A 26 -13.09 -15.92 9.79
CA ILE A 26 -12.78 -15.39 8.46
C ILE A 26 -12.80 -16.53 7.46
N PRO A 27 -13.62 -16.43 6.41
CA PRO A 27 -13.57 -17.38 5.32
C PRO A 27 -12.31 -17.19 4.49
N GLY A 28 -11.72 -18.29 4.07
CA GLY A 28 -10.57 -18.33 3.17
C GLY A 28 -10.69 -19.42 2.13
N ILE A 29 -9.74 -19.43 1.21
CA ILE A 29 -9.58 -20.46 0.19
C ILE A 29 -8.12 -20.87 0.13
N ILE A 30 -7.89 -22.17 -0.04
CA ILE A 30 -6.56 -22.73 -0.32
C ILE A 30 -6.59 -23.21 -1.77
N TYR A 31 -5.66 -22.76 -2.57
CA TYR A 31 -5.53 -23.13 -3.97
C TYR A 31 -4.06 -23.37 -4.36
N GLY A 32 -3.86 -23.88 -5.56
CA GLY A 32 -2.55 -24.24 -6.10
C GLY A 32 -2.12 -25.67 -5.75
N GLY A 33 -1.08 -26.15 -6.41
CA GLY A 33 -0.65 -27.52 -6.34
C GLY A 33 -1.56 -28.51 -7.08
N PRO A 34 -1.31 -29.82 -6.94
CA PRO A 34 -2.08 -30.86 -7.64
C PRO A 34 -3.46 -31.11 -7.03
N ASP A 35 -3.67 -30.70 -5.78
CA ASP A 35 -4.91 -30.96 -5.03
C ASP A 35 -6.02 -29.98 -5.37
N GLN A 36 -7.27 -30.39 -5.16
CA GLN A 36 -8.42 -29.51 -5.36
C GLN A 36 -8.42 -28.31 -4.40
N ASN A 37 -9.04 -27.21 -4.85
CA ASN A 37 -9.21 -26.04 -4.03
C ASN A 37 -10.09 -26.33 -2.81
N GLN A 38 -9.65 -25.90 -1.63
CA GLN A 38 -10.33 -26.15 -0.37
C GLN A 38 -10.82 -24.84 0.24
N LYS A 39 -12.09 -24.83 0.65
CA LYS A 39 -12.67 -23.71 1.36
C LYS A 39 -12.38 -23.89 2.84
N VAL A 40 -11.80 -22.88 3.48
CA VAL A 40 -11.40 -22.93 4.88
C VAL A 40 -12.01 -21.78 5.68
N THR A 41 -11.97 -21.94 6.97
CA THR A 41 -12.37 -20.90 7.93
C THR A 41 -11.29 -20.79 8.99
N VAL A 42 -10.89 -19.57 9.28
CA VAL A 42 -9.81 -19.23 10.22
C VAL A 42 -10.35 -18.30 11.30
N LEU A 43 -9.86 -18.41 12.53
CA LEU A 43 -10.24 -17.54 13.62
C LEU A 43 -9.66 -16.11 13.41
N LYS A 44 -10.52 -15.09 13.47
CA LYS A 44 -10.17 -13.67 13.26
C LYS A 44 -9.08 -13.18 14.20
N LYS A 45 -9.14 -13.53 15.49
CA LYS A 45 -8.18 -13.09 16.50
C LYS A 45 -6.76 -13.56 16.18
N THR A 46 -6.61 -14.84 15.86
CA THR A 46 -5.30 -15.45 15.54
C THR A 46 -4.73 -14.87 14.26
N LEU A 47 -5.58 -14.73 13.24
CA LEU A 47 -5.16 -14.15 11.97
C LEU A 47 -4.70 -12.69 12.12
N LYS A 48 -5.44 -11.87 12.87
CA LYS A 48 -5.08 -10.47 13.12
C LYS A 48 -3.72 -10.35 13.80
N SER A 49 -3.46 -11.15 14.84
CA SER A 49 -2.17 -11.13 15.54
C SER A 49 -0.98 -11.57 14.66
N LEU A 50 -1.23 -12.39 13.62
CA LEU A 50 -0.20 -12.76 12.64
C LEU A 50 0.04 -11.66 11.60
N ILE A 51 -1.03 -10.97 11.16
CA ILE A 51 -0.96 -9.86 10.22
C ILE A 51 -0.18 -8.68 10.84
N ASP A 52 -0.43 -8.38 12.12
CA ASP A 52 0.22 -7.29 12.84
C ASP A 52 1.76 -7.44 12.94
N LYS A 53 2.29 -8.62 12.71
CA LYS A 53 3.74 -8.87 12.63
C LYS A 53 4.43 -8.33 11.37
N GLY A 54 3.67 -7.76 10.43
CA GLY A 54 4.18 -7.03 9.26
C GLY A 54 4.76 -7.88 8.11
N SER A 55 5.28 -9.06 8.38
CA SER A 55 5.88 -9.97 7.38
C SER A 55 4.98 -11.17 7.05
N PHE A 56 3.69 -11.09 7.36
CA PHE A 56 2.75 -12.20 7.20
C PHE A 56 2.65 -12.70 5.76
N LEU A 57 2.60 -11.80 4.78
CA LEU A 57 2.47 -12.13 3.35
C LEU A 57 3.74 -12.72 2.71
N SER A 58 4.89 -12.54 3.37
CA SER A 58 6.18 -13.06 2.89
C SER A 58 6.63 -14.35 3.58
N ASN A 59 5.89 -14.80 4.61
CA ASN A 59 6.26 -15.99 5.37
C ASN A 59 5.39 -17.20 5.04
N ILE A 60 6.03 -18.37 4.95
CA ILE A 60 5.31 -19.65 4.88
C ILE A 60 4.68 -19.92 6.23
N ILE A 61 3.42 -20.32 6.21
CA ILE A 61 2.63 -20.65 7.38
C ILE A 61 2.24 -22.12 7.32
N THR A 62 2.35 -22.80 8.46
CA THR A 62 1.80 -24.14 8.59
C THR A 62 0.32 -24.02 8.99
N LEU A 63 -0.56 -24.37 8.07
CA LEU A 63 -2.00 -24.40 8.31
C LEU A 63 -2.40 -25.79 8.78
N ASN A 64 -2.97 -25.88 9.98
CA ASN A 64 -3.49 -27.14 10.52
C ASN A 64 -4.93 -27.31 10.03
N LEU A 65 -5.16 -28.20 9.07
CA LEU A 65 -6.49 -28.53 8.53
C LEU A 65 -6.93 -29.84 9.14
N ASP A 66 -7.90 -29.79 10.05
CA ASP A 66 -8.46 -30.98 10.67
C ASP A 66 -7.39 -31.99 11.17
N GLY A 67 -6.27 -31.45 11.72
CA GLY A 67 -5.14 -32.25 12.23
C GLY A 67 -4.05 -32.59 11.20
N LYS A 68 -4.19 -32.15 9.94
CA LYS A 68 -3.16 -32.32 8.91
C LYS A 68 -2.44 -31.00 8.66
N PRO A 69 -1.11 -30.92 8.92
CA PRO A 69 -0.36 -29.70 8.63
C PRO A 69 -0.14 -29.55 7.12
N GLN A 70 -0.46 -28.38 6.58
CA GLN A 70 -0.15 -27.97 5.21
C GLN A 70 0.65 -26.68 5.19
N ASN A 71 1.72 -26.65 4.39
CA ASN A 71 2.49 -25.44 4.19
C ASN A 71 1.82 -24.57 3.12
N VAL A 72 1.45 -23.37 3.51
CA VAL A 72 0.77 -22.40 2.66
C VAL A 72 1.43 -21.03 2.76
N LEU A 73 1.30 -20.27 1.70
CA LEU A 73 1.71 -18.87 1.64
C LEU A 73 0.45 -18.00 1.54
N PRO A 74 0.24 -17.05 2.46
CA PRO A 74 -0.83 -16.07 2.30
C PRO A 74 -0.56 -15.22 1.06
N ARG A 75 -1.56 -15.10 0.17
CA ARG A 75 -1.41 -14.36 -1.08
C ARG A 75 -2.08 -13.01 -1.03
N GLU A 76 -3.32 -13.00 -0.58
CA GLU A 76 -4.13 -11.81 -0.53
C GLU A 76 -5.02 -11.81 0.71
N ILE A 77 -5.20 -10.63 1.29
CA ILE A 77 -6.11 -10.40 2.39
C ILE A 77 -7.05 -9.28 1.98
N THR A 78 -8.34 -9.56 1.97
CA THR A 78 -9.35 -8.54 1.74
C THR A 78 -9.79 -7.95 3.07
N TYR A 79 -9.81 -6.63 3.15
CA TYR A 79 -10.23 -5.90 4.34
C TYR A 79 -11.59 -5.24 4.14
N ASN A 80 -12.27 -4.99 5.24
CA ASN A 80 -13.46 -4.14 5.24
C ASN A 80 -13.01 -2.67 5.20
N VAL A 81 -13.56 -1.89 4.28
CA VAL A 81 -13.18 -0.49 4.05
C VAL A 81 -13.46 0.43 5.25
N ILE A 82 -14.44 0.07 6.12
CA ILE A 82 -14.86 0.91 7.25
C ILE A 82 -14.16 0.49 8.54
N SER A 83 -14.03 -0.82 8.79
CA SER A 83 -13.52 -1.34 10.07
C SER A 83 -12.08 -1.83 10.01
N ASP A 84 -11.43 -1.80 8.84
CA ASP A 84 -10.10 -2.35 8.58
C ASP A 84 -9.91 -3.80 9.06
N GLU A 85 -11.02 -4.51 9.19
CA GLU A 85 -11.00 -5.90 9.61
C GLU A 85 -10.85 -6.85 8.42
N PRO A 86 -10.02 -7.90 8.53
CA PRO A 86 -9.90 -8.89 7.49
C PRO A 86 -11.22 -9.64 7.27
N THR A 87 -11.69 -9.67 6.02
CA THR A 87 -12.95 -10.28 5.60
C THR A 87 -12.79 -11.55 4.79
N HIS A 88 -11.65 -11.71 4.13
CA HIS A 88 -11.29 -12.89 3.34
C HIS A 88 -9.79 -13.07 3.32
N ILE A 89 -9.32 -14.30 3.18
CA ILE A 89 -7.91 -14.62 3.02
C ILE A 89 -7.71 -15.73 1.98
N ASP A 90 -6.70 -15.51 1.14
CA ASP A 90 -6.29 -16.42 0.10
C ASP A 90 -4.96 -17.06 0.45
N PHE A 91 -4.91 -18.38 0.41
CA PHE A 91 -3.71 -19.17 0.66
C PHE A 91 -3.28 -19.92 -0.59
N LEU A 92 -2.01 -19.80 -0.95
CA LEU A 92 -1.37 -20.56 -2.00
C LEU A 92 -0.63 -21.74 -1.38
N ARG A 93 -0.89 -22.98 -1.85
CA ARG A 93 -0.11 -24.15 -1.44
C ARG A 93 1.32 -24.02 -1.93
N VAL A 94 2.26 -24.26 -1.03
CA VAL A 94 3.67 -24.24 -1.34
C VAL A 94 4.09 -25.64 -1.85
N VAL A 95 4.44 -25.69 -3.13
CA VAL A 95 4.99 -26.90 -3.75
C VAL A 95 6.50 -26.71 -3.88
N PRO A 96 7.32 -27.66 -3.43
CA PRO A 96 8.78 -27.58 -3.56
C PRO A 96 9.20 -27.48 -5.03
N GLY A 97 10.21 -26.67 -5.33
CA GLY A 97 10.75 -26.48 -6.69
C GLY A 97 10.01 -25.49 -7.59
N VAL A 98 8.87 -24.95 -7.16
CA VAL A 98 8.12 -23.95 -7.95
C VAL A 98 8.57 -22.54 -7.59
N LYS A 99 8.77 -21.70 -8.61
CA LYS A 99 9.05 -20.26 -8.41
C LYS A 99 7.75 -19.53 -8.13
N ILE A 100 7.70 -18.84 -7.00
CA ILE A 100 6.53 -18.11 -6.51
C ILE A 100 6.82 -16.61 -6.60
N ARG A 101 5.80 -15.81 -6.92
CA ARG A 101 5.86 -14.35 -6.82
C ARG A 101 5.39 -13.95 -5.44
N ILE A 102 6.17 -13.15 -4.74
CA ILE A 102 5.88 -12.72 -3.38
C ILE A 102 6.17 -11.24 -3.25
N GLU A 103 5.34 -10.54 -2.48
CA GLU A 103 5.59 -9.17 -2.05
C GLU A 103 6.35 -9.20 -0.73
N VAL A 104 7.59 -8.76 -0.76
CA VAL A 104 8.47 -8.71 0.40
C VAL A 104 8.55 -7.27 0.91
N PRO A 105 8.34 -7.03 2.21
CA PRO A 105 8.47 -5.70 2.80
C PRO A 105 9.93 -5.26 2.82
N VAL A 106 10.14 -3.95 2.65
CA VAL A 106 11.46 -3.31 2.78
C VAL A 106 11.60 -2.72 4.16
N VAL A 107 12.69 -3.05 4.84
CA VAL A 107 13.05 -2.52 6.15
C VAL A 107 14.31 -1.71 6.02
N PHE A 108 14.28 -0.48 6.49
CA PHE A 108 15.43 0.40 6.53
C PHE A 108 16.06 0.34 7.91
N ILE A 109 17.37 0.18 7.96
CA ILE A 109 18.15 0.14 9.21
C ILE A 109 19.13 1.32 9.24
N ASN A 110 19.67 1.60 10.45
CA ASN A 110 20.70 2.62 10.66
C ASN A 110 20.24 4.05 10.33
N HIS A 111 18.98 4.38 10.64
CA HIS A 111 18.46 5.74 10.45
C HIS A 111 19.27 6.80 11.20
N GLU A 112 19.77 6.46 12.40
CA GLU A 112 20.49 7.40 13.26
C GLU A 112 21.93 7.68 12.80
N THR A 113 22.53 6.76 12.04
CA THR A 113 23.91 6.89 11.56
C THR A 113 24.02 7.64 10.24
N SER A 114 22.94 7.75 9.49
CA SER A 114 22.90 8.45 8.21
C SER A 114 23.25 9.95 8.34
N PRO A 115 24.30 10.46 7.70
CA PRO A 115 24.66 11.88 7.72
C PRO A 115 23.59 12.75 7.04
N GLY A 116 22.92 12.22 6.03
CA GLY A 116 21.87 12.93 5.32
C GLY A 116 20.62 13.17 6.20
N LEU A 117 20.21 12.19 7.00
CA LEU A 117 19.10 12.34 7.96
C LEU A 117 19.48 13.29 9.10
N LYS A 118 20.73 13.24 9.60
CA LYS A 118 21.23 14.18 10.61
C LYS A 118 21.24 15.63 10.15
N ARG A 119 21.44 15.88 8.85
CA ARG A 119 21.38 17.20 8.23
C ARG A 119 19.95 17.69 7.95
N GLY A 120 18.94 16.93 8.40
CA GLY A 120 17.54 17.27 8.19
C GLY A 120 16.93 16.74 6.89
N GLY A 121 17.60 15.82 6.20
CA GLY A 121 17.04 15.12 5.05
C GLY A 121 15.82 14.27 5.41
N VAL A 122 14.94 14.09 4.46
CA VAL A 122 13.72 13.28 4.61
C VAL A 122 13.82 12.02 3.76
N LEU A 123 13.65 10.85 4.37
CA LEU A 123 13.58 9.58 3.65
C LEU A 123 12.23 9.47 2.98
N ASN A 124 12.21 9.59 1.65
CA ASN A 124 11.01 9.38 0.85
C ASN A 124 10.98 7.92 0.36
N ILE A 125 10.07 7.14 0.91
CA ILE A 125 9.89 5.72 0.56
C ILE A 125 8.93 5.64 -0.62
N VAL A 126 9.47 5.32 -1.81
CA VAL A 126 8.67 5.15 -3.03
C VAL A 126 7.97 3.79 -3.04
N ARG A 127 8.66 2.75 -2.56
CA ARG A 127 8.12 1.39 -2.49
C ARG A 127 8.38 0.77 -1.13
N ARG A 128 7.31 0.46 -0.42
CA ARG A 128 7.37 -0.25 0.87
C ARG A 128 7.44 -1.76 0.72
N LYS A 129 7.04 -2.28 -0.44
CA LYS A 129 7.04 -3.71 -0.79
C LYS A 129 7.61 -3.88 -2.18
N ILE A 130 8.33 -4.95 -2.38
CA ILE A 130 8.93 -5.31 -3.68
C ILE A 130 8.44 -6.70 -4.06
N GLU A 131 7.94 -6.83 -5.29
CA GLU A 131 7.59 -8.12 -5.86
C GLU A 131 8.84 -8.85 -6.32
N LEU A 132 9.06 -10.02 -5.75
CA LEU A 132 10.17 -10.92 -6.08
C LEU A 132 9.64 -12.25 -6.59
N LYS A 133 10.38 -12.85 -7.50
CA LYS A 133 10.25 -14.27 -7.89
C LYS A 133 11.32 -15.03 -7.17
N CYS A 134 10.93 -15.91 -6.27
CA CYS A 134 11.84 -16.75 -5.49
C CYS A 134 11.41 -18.21 -5.52
N PRO A 135 12.35 -19.15 -5.39
CA PRO A 135 12.01 -20.56 -5.15
C PRO A 135 11.32 -20.68 -3.79
N SER A 136 10.41 -21.65 -3.67
CA SER A 136 9.63 -21.89 -2.43
C SER A 136 10.48 -22.17 -1.18
N GLU A 137 11.74 -22.54 -1.34
CA GLU A 137 12.65 -22.87 -0.25
C GLU A 137 13.39 -21.66 0.32
N LYS A 138 13.58 -20.62 -0.53
CA LYS A 138 14.35 -19.42 -0.17
C LYS A 138 13.47 -18.19 -0.32
N ILE A 139 12.60 -17.97 0.65
CA ILE A 139 11.71 -16.81 0.69
C ILE A 139 12.29 -15.83 1.71
N PRO A 140 12.76 -14.64 1.29
CA PRO A 140 13.21 -13.63 2.23
C PRO A 140 12.01 -13.04 2.99
N SER A 141 12.09 -12.97 4.30
CA SER A 141 11.03 -12.39 5.14
C SER A 141 10.96 -10.86 5.04
N ALA A 142 12.10 -10.22 4.79
CA ALA A 142 12.22 -8.77 4.58
C ALA A 142 13.48 -8.46 3.77
N ILE A 143 13.45 -7.35 3.03
CA ILE A 143 14.63 -6.79 2.36
C ILE A 143 15.17 -5.69 3.23
N THR A 144 16.42 -5.85 3.68
CA THR A 144 17.08 -4.88 4.53
C THR A 144 17.90 -3.92 3.69
N ILE A 145 17.68 -2.61 3.86
CA ILE A 145 18.47 -1.55 3.24
C ILE A 145 19.17 -0.76 4.34
N ASP A 146 20.47 -0.66 4.22
CA ASP A 146 21.31 0.09 5.16
C ASP A 146 21.41 1.55 4.71
N LEU A 147 21.16 2.46 5.65
CA LEU A 147 21.25 3.91 5.44
C LEU A 147 22.55 4.50 5.95
N ASP A 148 23.50 3.67 6.37
CA ASP A 148 24.78 4.15 6.88
C ASP A 148 25.61 4.86 5.79
N GLY A 149 26.12 6.04 6.12
CA GLY A 149 26.95 6.83 5.20
C GLY A 149 26.22 7.51 4.04
N VAL A 150 24.89 7.39 3.94
CA VAL A 150 24.10 7.96 2.85
C VAL A 150 23.84 9.44 3.05
N ASP A 151 24.10 10.26 2.01
CA ASP A 151 23.88 11.71 2.02
C ASP A 151 22.61 12.12 1.28
N ILE A 152 22.26 13.40 1.41
CA ILE A 152 21.08 14.01 0.77
C ILE A 152 21.24 13.97 -0.75
N GLY A 153 20.19 13.52 -1.46
CA GLY A 153 20.16 13.40 -2.92
C GLY A 153 20.43 11.97 -3.42
N GLU A 154 20.80 11.05 -2.55
CA GLU A 154 20.99 9.67 -2.94
C GLU A 154 19.67 8.91 -3.10
N SER A 155 19.67 7.95 -4.03
CA SER A 155 18.51 7.10 -4.30
C SER A 155 18.90 5.63 -4.23
N PHE A 156 18.12 4.87 -3.46
CA PHE A 156 18.25 3.42 -3.37
C PHE A 156 17.49 2.75 -4.50
N LYS A 157 18.22 2.05 -5.35
CA LYS A 157 17.68 1.29 -6.46
C LYS A 157 17.73 -0.19 -6.15
N ILE A 158 16.97 -1.00 -6.90
CA ILE A 158 16.96 -2.46 -6.69
C ILE A 158 18.34 -3.08 -6.91
N SER A 159 19.16 -2.52 -7.80
CA SER A 159 20.53 -2.99 -8.06
C SER A 159 21.47 -2.82 -6.86
N SER A 160 21.20 -1.87 -5.97
CA SER A 160 21.99 -1.63 -4.75
C SER A 160 21.70 -2.64 -3.64
N VAL A 161 20.61 -3.40 -3.77
CA VAL A 161 20.16 -4.32 -2.74
C VAL A 161 20.77 -5.70 -2.96
N LYS A 162 21.33 -6.27 -1.89
CA LYS A 162 21.83 -7.63 -1.90
C LYS A 162 20.65 -8.60 -1.84
N LEU A 163 20.32 -9.21 -2.96
CA LEU A 163 19.33 -10.28 -3.04
C LEU A 163 20.01 -11.64 -2.88
N GLU A 164 19.30 -12.58 -2.27
CA GLU A 164 19.77 -13.96 -2.14
C GLU A 164 19.83 -14.66 -3.51
N GLU A 165 20.65 -15.69 -3.60
CA GLU A 165 20.80 -16.48 -4.83
C GLU A 165 19.47 -17.15 -5.23
N GLY A 166 19.04 -16.92 -6.47
CA GLY A 166 17.79 -17.45 -7.02
C GLY A 166 16.58 -16.53 -6.85
N VAL A 167 16.73 -15.41 -6.14
CA VAL A 167 15.69 -14.39 -5.99
C VAL A 167 15.86 -13.34 -7.10
N THR A 168 14.82 -13.13 -7.89
CA THR A 168 14.83 -12.16 -8.99
C THR A 168 13.64 -11.20 -8.86
N PRO A 169 13.83 -9.90 -9.11
CA PRO A 169 12.71 -8.98 -9.13
C PRO A 169 11.75 -9.32 -10.27
N THR A 170 10.46 -9.12 -10.07
CA THR A 170 9.45 -9.36 -11.12
C THR A 170 9.59 -8.37 -12.27
N ILE A 171 9.98 -7.13 -11.96
CA ILE A 171 10.22 -6.08 -12.95
C ILE A 171 11.65 -6.23 -13.45
N ILE A 172 11.80 -6.84 -14.63
CA ILE A 172 13.06 -7.00 -15.33
C ILE A 172 13.16 -5.89 -16.38
N GLY A 173 14.33 -5.25 -16.52
CA GLY A 173 14.58 -4.24 -17.55
C GLY A 173 14.48 -2.77 -17.10
N ARG A 174 14.06 -2.52 -15.87
CA ARG A 174 14.17 -1.19 -15.26
C ARG A 174 14.74 -1.30 -13.86
N ASP A 175 15.75 -0.45 -13.60
CA ASP A 175 16.28 -0.28 -12.26
C ASP A 175 15.40 0.71 -11.49
N PHE A 176 14.40 0.19 -10.80
CA PHE A 176 13.43 1.03 -10.10
C PHE A 176 13.95 1.49 -8.75
N VAL A 177 13.57 2.69 -8.38
CA VAL A 177 13.91 3.31 -7.10
C VAL A 177 12.99 2.77 -6.00
N ILE A 178 13.58 2.43 -4.87
CA ILE A 178 12.90 1.95 -3.66
C ILE A 178 12.66 3.11 -2.70
N ALA A 179 13.72 3.89 -2.44
CA ALA A 179 13.65 5.06 -1.58
C ALA A 179 14.64 6.14 -2.07
N THR A 180 14.38 7.38 -1.71
CA THR A 180 15.25 8.53 -1.98
C THR A 180 15.42 9.35 -0.71
N LEU A 181 16.61 9.86 -0.49
CA LEU A 181 16.87 10.81 0.59
C LEU A 181 16.81 12.22 0.03
N ALA A 182 15.71 12.94 0.29
CA ALA A 182 15.49 14.28 -0.24
C ALA A 182 15.88 15.35 0.78
N ALA A 183 16.32 16.52 0.27
CA ALA A 183 16.50 17.70 1.10
C ALA A 183 15.14 18.16 1.66
N PRO A 184 15.09 18.75 2.86
CA PRO A 184 13.88 19.35 3.36
C PRO A 184 13.47 20.51 2.46
N THR A 185 12.21 20.54 2.05
CA THR A 185 11.65 21.69 1.32
C THR A 185 11.46 22.83 2.30
N VAL A 186 12.35 23.78 2.30
CA VAL A 186 12.13 25.05 2.99
C VAL A 186 11.10 25.80 2.16
N MET A 187 9.87 25.83 2.61
CA MET A 187 8.88 26.77 2.10
C MET A 187 9.39 28.16 2.47
N LYS A 188 9.97 28.87 1.52
CA LYS A 188 10.07 30.32 1.62
C LYS A 188 8.65 30.82 1.52
N GLU A 189 8.09 31.23 2.65
CA GLU A 189 6.91 32.09 2.65
C GLU A 189 7.21 33.24 1.69
N PRO A 190 6.32 33.54 0.73
CA PRO A 190 6.51 34.72 -0.09
C PRO A 190 6.48 35.92 0.85
N GLU A 191 7.63 36.56 1.00
CA GLU A 191 7.74 37.88 1.62
C GLU A 191 6.73 38.79 0.92
N LYS A 192 5.73 39.19 1.69
CA LYS A 192 4.81 40.26 1.35
C LYS A 192 5.67 41.46 0.94
N PRO A 193 5.49 42.03 -0.27
CA PRO A 193 6.21 43.26 -0.60
C PRO A 193 5.84 44.33 0.44
N ALA A 194 6.85 44.80 1.15
CA ALA A 194 6.71 45.95 2.00
C ALA A 194 6.29 47.14 1.14
N GLU A 195 5.20 47.75 1.57
CA GLU A 195 4.77 49.08 1.12
C GLU A 195 5.92 50.06 1.14
N ALA A 196 6.32 50.53 -0.01
CA ALA A 196 7.08 51.76 -0.15
C ALA A 196 6.06 52.90 -0.18
N GLU A 197 5.87 53.55 0.98
CA GLU A 197 5.40 54.91 1.07
C GLU A 197 6.48 55.82 0.44
N ALA A 198 6.07 56.63 -0.51
CA ALA A 198 6.60 58.00 -0.70
C ALA A 198 5.73 58.74 -1.69
N GLU A 199 4.96 59.67 -1.16
CA GLU A 199 4.81 61.09 -1.55
C GLU A 199 4.93 61.46 -3.06
N ALA A 200 3.87 62.03 -3.54
CA ALA A 200 3.76 63.41 -4.00
C ALA A 200 2.48 63.68 -4.76
N ALA A 201 1.63 64.38 -4.13
CA ALA A 201 1.11 65.72 -4.48
C ALA A 201 0.38 65.90 -5.78
N GLU A 202 -0.90 66.31 -5.58
CA GLU A 202 -1.64 67.39 -6.27
C GLU A 202 -1.68 67.43 -7.82
N ASP A 203 -2.83 67.30 -8.36
CA ASP A 203 -3.65 68.40 -8.84
C ASP A 203 -4.78 67.91 -9.78
N GLY A 204 -5.98 68.39 -9.54
CA GLY A 204 -6.85 68.89 -10.63
C GLY A 204 -7.97 67.99 -11.13
N LYS A 205 -9.13 68.11 -10.47
CA LYS A 205 -10.38 68.58 -11.05
C LYS A 205 -11.14 67.73 -12.08
N GLU A 206 -12.30 67.36 -11.61
CA GLU A 206 -13.63 67.67 -12.22
C GLU A 206 -14.23 66.65 -13.23
N ALA A 207 -15.40 66.29 -12.85
CA ALA A 207 -16.59 65.98 -13.62
C ALA A 207 -17.04 64.52 -13.70
N ALA A 208 -18.00 64.25 -12.82
CA ALA A 208 -19.12 63.34 -13.11
C ALA A 208 -20.08 64.08 -14.13
N PRO A 209 -21.17 63.52 -14.64
CA PRO A 209 -21.93 62.37 -14.17
C PRO A 209 -22.65 61.52 -15.25
N ALA A 210 -23.39 60.53 -14.75
CA ALA A 210 -24.68 60.01 -15.27
C ALA A 210 -24.61 59.13 -16.56
N ALA A 211 -25.32 58.13 -16.71
CA ALA A 211 -26.59 57.57 -16.31
C ALA A 211 -26.76 56.20 -16.96
N GLU A 212 -27.41 55.35 -16.23
CA GLU A 212 -28.68 54.71 -16.56
C GLU A 212 -28.75 53.72 -17.73
N GLY A 213 -29.36 52.64 -17.38
CA GLY A 213 -30.33 51.91 -18.18
C GLY A 213 -29.93 50.46 -18.40
N ASP A 214 -30.52 49.62 -17.81
CA ASP A 214 -31.86 49.10 -17.59
C ASP A 214 -32.01 47.76 -18.34
N LYS A 215 -32.43 46.80 -17.56
CA LYS A 215 -33.39 45.72 -17.84
C LYS A 215 -33.13 44.75 -18.99
N LYS A 216 -33.32 43.54 -18.73
CA LYS A 216 -34.44 42.64 -18.63
C LYS A 216 -34.17 41.33 -19.33
N ASP A 217 -34.41 40.30 -18.62
CA ASP A 217 -35.48 39.32 -18.76
C ASP A 217 -35.43 38.32 -19.92
N GLY A 218 -35.79 37.16 -19.51
CA GLY A 218 -36.48 36.16 -20.32
C GLY A 218 -35.73 34.85 -20.45
N ASP A 219 -35.98 33.91 -19.67
CA ASP A 219 -37.14 33.04 -19.44
C ASP A 219 -37.30 31.94 -20.52
N GLU A 220 -37.50 30.79 -19.96
CA GLU A 220 -38.31 29.67 -20.42
C GLU A 220 -37.79 28.74 -21.52
N LYS A 221 -37.68 27.54 -21.12
CA LYS A 221 -38.63 26.43 -21.19
C LYS A 221 -38.35 25.32 -22.18
N LYS A 222 -38.57 24.15 -21.62
CA LYS A 222 -39.19 22.93 -22.15
C LYS A 222 -38.30 22.02 -23.00
N ALA A 223 -38.08 20.89 -22.48
CA ALA A 223 -38.94 19.70 -22.30
C ALA A 223 -39.06 18.82 -23.54
N SER A 224 -38.97 17.60 -23.24
CA SER A 224 -39.67 16.47 -23.83
C SER A 224 -38.92 15.65 -24.87
N GLU A 225 -38.81 14.45 -24.48
CA GLU A 225 -39.44 13.22 -25.00
C GLU A 225 -38.77 12.69 -26.27
N GLU A 226 -38.48 11.53 -26.30
CA GLU A 226 -39.05 10.19 -26.22
C GLU A 226 -38.45 9.30 -27.32
N LYS A 227 -38.24 8.06 -26.95
CA LYS A 227 -38.31 6.86 -27.79
C LYS A 227 -37.19 6.57 -28.82
N LYS A 228 -36.39 5.57 -28.60
CA LYS A 228 -36.67 4.18 -28.99
C LYS A 228 -35.68 3.25 -28.33
#